data_9d8b8f69bc8e9911d50680c7e7fff650
#
_entry.id   9d8b8f69bc8e9911d50680c7e7fff650
#
_cell.length_a   1.000
_cell.length_b   1.000
_cell.length_c   1.000
_cell.angle_alpha   90.00
_cell.angle_beta   90.00
_cell.angle_gamma   90.00
#
_symmetry.space_group_name_H-M   'P 1'
#
loop_
_entity.id
_entity.type
_entity.pdbx_description
1 polymer ?
#
loop_
_entity_poly.entity_id
_entity_poly.type
_entity_poly.pdbx_seq_one_letter_code
_entity_poly.pdbx_strand_id
1 'polypeptide(L)'
;KGLIIMERYKTFKDFYPYYIEEHSKPKTKLLHFIGTSISLFFLVQLVRTFDPIYLIYALLSGYGFAWIAHFFIEKNKPATFTYPFYSFIGDHKMFVEILMGKHKIF
;
A
#
# COMPACT_ATOMS: atom_id res chain seq x y z
N LYS A 1 -5.58 -12.53 25.69
CA LYS A 1 -5.36 -11.49 24.91
C LYS A 1 -5.17 -11.77 23.44
N GLY A 2 -4.28 -12.56 23.09
CA GLY A 2 -4.07 -12.87 21.75
C GLY A 2 -5.28 -13.28 21.00
N LEU A 3 -6.23 -13.80 21.66
CA LEU A 3 -7.38 -14.26 20.99
C LEU A 3 -8.22 -13.22 20.40
N ILE A 4 -8.18 -12.09 21.00
CA ILE A 4 -8.98 -11.03 20.57
C ILE A 4 -8.65 -10.64 19.21
N ILE A 5 -7.48 -10.91 18.85
CA ILE A 5 -7.07 -10.57 17.56
C ILE A 5 -7.79 -11.30 16.54
N MET A 6 -8.48 -12.33 16.91
CA MET A 6 -9.21 -13.09 15.97
C MET A 6 -10.30 -12.28 15.33
N GLU A 7 -10.65 -11.18 15.94
CA GLU A 7 -11.59 -10.30 15.31
C GLU A 7 -10.94 -9.66 14.11
N ARG A 8 -11.56 -9.80 12.96
CA ARG A 8 -11.02 -9.22 11.74
C ARG A 8 -11.99 -8.17 11.23
N TYR A 9 -11.45 -7.22 10.50
CA TYR A 9 -12.27 -6.21 9.84
C TYR A 9 -13.10 -6.90 8.75
N LYS A 10 -14.40 -6.70 8.79
CA LYS A 10 -15.29 -7.39 7.87
C LYS A 10 -15.65 -6.56 6.65
N THR A 11 -15.37 -5.27 6.69
CA THR A 11 -15.61 -4.41 5.54
C THR A 11 -14.38 -3.55 5.31
N PHE A 12 -14.23 -3.09 4.08
CA PHE A 12 -13.13 -2.18 3.78
C PHE A 12 -13.30 -0.87 4.55
N LYS A 13 -14.52 -0.42 4.71
CA LYS A 13 -14.79 0.81 5.44
C LYS A 13 -14.25 0.74 6.87
N ASP A 14 -14.42 -0.40 7.52
CA ASP A 14 -13.92 -0.58 8.87
C ASP A 14 -12.40 -0.78 8.89
N PHE A 15 -11.87 -1.38 7.85
CA PHE A 15 -10.44 -1.64 7.73
C PHE A 15 -9.62 -0.38 7.47
N TYR A 16 -10.13 0.53 6.66
CA TYR A 16 -9.31 1.63 6.16
C TYR A 16 -8.74 2.55 7.25
N PRO A 17 -9.48 2.91 8.30
CA PRO A 17 -8.86 3.71 9.38
C PRO A 17 -7.66 3.02 10.03
N TYR A 18 -7.73 1.70 10.19
CA TYR A 18 -6.60 0.94 10.68
C TYR A 18 -5.44 1.00 9.70
N TYR A 19 -5.74 0.87 8.40
CA TYR A 19 -4.71 0.95 7.36
C TYR A 19 -3.98 2.29 7.42
N ILE A 20 -4.70 3.38 7.53
CA ILE A 20 -4.09 4.72 7.59
C ILE A 20 -3.25 4.88 8.85
N GLU A 21 -3.70 4.31 9.95
CA GLU A 21 -2.97 4.38 11.20
C GLU A 21 -1.63 3.65 11.10
N GLU A 22 -1.58 2.56 10.33
CA GLU A 22 -0.35 1.82 10.12
C GLU A 22 0.58 2.52 9.13
N HIS A 23 0.13 3.62 8.52
CA HIS A 23 0.92 4.45 7.62
C HIS A 23 0.98 5.88 8.16
N SER A 24 1.24 6.01 9.46
CA SER A 24 1.08 7.28 10.15
C SER A 24 2.11 8.35 9.77
N LYS A 25 3.30 7.93 9.37
CA LYS A 25 4.38 8.90 9.11
C LYS A 25 4.36 9.40 7.69
N PRO A 26 4.63 10.70 7.48
CA PRO A 26 4.65 11.25 6.11
C PRO A 26 5.60 10.51 5.18
N LYS A 27 6.79 10.10 5.69
CA LYS A 27 7.74 9.40 4.85
C LYS A 27 7.22 8.04 4.39
N THR A 28 6.43 7.37 5.23
CA THR A 28 5.79 6.12 4.85
C THR A 28 4.84 6.34 3.70
N LYS A 29 4.01 7.38 3.81
CA LYS A 29 3.07 7.72 2.74
C LYS A 29 3.79 8.11 1.46
N LEU A 30 4.90 8.83 1.60
CA LEU A 30 5.70 9.22 0.43
C LEU A 30 6.25 8.01 -0.30
N LEU A 31 6.81 7.04 0.44
CA LEU A 31 7.36 5.84 -0.17
C LEU A 31 6.27 5.01 -0.84
N HIS A 32 5.09 4.92 -0.22
CA HIS A 32 3.96 4.27 -0.85
C HIS A 32 3.55 4.98 -2.13
N PHE A 33 3.55 6.30 -2.10
CA PHE A 33 3.17 7.08 -3.27
C PHE A 33 4.16 6.84 -4.42
N ILE A 34 5.45 6.86 -4.13
CA ILE A 34 6.48 6.62 -5.14
C ILE A 34 6.34 5.20 -5.70
N GLY A 35 6.22 4.22 -4.82
CA GLY A 35 6.12 2.82 -5.25
C GLY A 35 4.88 2.58 -6.09
N THR A 36 3.74 3.13 -5.69
CA THR A 36 2.50 2.97 -6.44
C THR A 36 2.59 3.67 -7.79
N SER A 37 3.21 4.85 -7.83
CA SER A 37 3.39 5.57 -9.10
C SER A 37 4.19 4.75 -10.09
N ILE A 38 5.31 4.17 -9.64
CA ILE A 38 6.15 3.36 -10.50
C ILE A 38 5.41 2.08 -10.90
N SER A 39 4.70 1.48 -9.96
CA SER A 39 3.92 0.28 -10.22
C SER A 39 2.87 0.54 -11.30
N LEU A 40 2.16 1.66 -11.22
CA LEU A 40 1.14 2.01 -12.21
C LEU A 40 1.77 2.23 -13.58
N PHE A 41 2.96 2.83 -13.63
CA PHE A 41 3.68 2.98 -14.90
C PHE A 41 3.93 1.61 -15.53
N PHE A 42 4.39 0.65 -14.74
CA PHE A 42 4.66 -0.68 -15.28
C PHE A 42 3.37 -1.41 -15.68
N LEU A 43 2.27 -1.17 -14.98
CA LEU A 43 1.00 -1.76 -15.36
C LEU A 43 0.53 -1.20 -16.71
N VAL A 44 0.78 0.08 -16.97
CA VAL A 44 0.47 0.65 -18.29
C VAL A 44 1.32 -0.02 -19.35
N GLN A 45 2.62 -0.25 -19.07
CA GLN A 45 3.48 -0.94 -20.02
C GLN A 45 3.01 -2.37 -20.27
N LEU A 46 2.52 -3.05 -19.23
CA LEU A 46 1.98 -4.38 -19.37
C LEU A 46 0.80 -4.40 -20.36
N VAL A 47 -0.12 -3.46 -20.19
CA VAL A 47 -1.29 -3.38 -21.05
C VAL A 47 -0.87 -3.03 -22.49
N ARG A 48 0.13 -2.17 -22.64
CA ARG A 48 0.58 -1.72 -23.96
C ARG A 48 1.35 -2.79 -24.70
N THR A 49 2.11 -3.64 -24.00
CA THR A 49 3.00 -4.60 -24.64
C THR A 49 2.58 -6.05 -24.48
N PHE A 50 1.75 -6.35 -23.47
CA PHE A 50 1.38 -7.72 -23.05
C PHE A 50 2.59 -8.54 -22.64
N ASP A 51 3.69 -7.89 -22.25
CA ASP A 51 4.88 -8.59 -21.77
C ASP A 51 4.76 -8.80 -20.26
N PRO A 52 4.68 -10.05 -19.80
CA PRO A 52 4.45 -10.32 -18.38
C PRO A 52 5.58 -9.84 -17.46
N ILE A 53 6.75 -9.49 -18.00
CA ILE A 53 7.83 -8.99 -17.13
C ILE A 53 7.41 -7.70 -16.43
N TYR A 54 6.52 -6.92 -17.03
CA TYR A 54 6.07 -5.67 -16.42
C TYR A 54 5.17 -5.91 -15.21
N LEU A 55 4.51 -7.07 -15.13
CA LEU A 55 3.78 -7.41 -13.92
C LEU A 55 4.75 -7.62 -12.77
N ILE A 56 5.88 -8.27 -13.03
CA ILE A 56 6.89 -8.49 -12.01
C ILE A 56 7.46 -7.15 -11.54
N TYR A 57 7.78 -6.26 -12.47
CA TYR A 57 8.29 -4.94 -12.11
C TYR A 57 7.27 -4.14 -11.30
N ALA A 58 5.98 -4.25 -11.64
CA ALA A 58 4.93 -3.56 -10.91
C ALA A 58 4.83 -4.07 -9.47
N LEU A 59 4.91 -5.39 -9.29
CA LEU A 59 4.83 -5.96 -7.94
C LEU A 59 6.06 -5.59 -7.11
N LEU A 60 7.23 -5.65 -7.72
CA LEU A 60 8.47 -5.31 -7.00
C LEU A 60 8.48 -3.85 -6.58
N SER A 61 8.06 -2.94 -7.45
CA SER A 61 8.07 -1.53 -7.10
C SER A 61 6.98 -1.21 -6.08
N GLY A 62 5.78 -1.73 -6.27
CA GLY A 62 4.68 -1.45 -5.35
C GLY A 62 4.96 -1.96 -3.95
N TYR A 63 5.33 -3.23 -3.84
CA TYR A 63 5.56 -3.83 -2.53
C TYR A 63 6.95 -3.51 -1.96
N GLY A 64 7.95 -3.34 -2.81
CA GLY A 64 9.30 -3.05 -2.33
C GLY A 64 9.37 -1.75 -1.54
N PHE A 65 8.86 -0.67 -2.10
CA PHE A 65 8.86 0.61 -1.39
C PHE A 65 7.99 0.55 -0.15
N ALA A 66 6.82 -0.11 -0.25
CA ALA A 66 5.91 -0.21 0.88
C ALA A 66 6.53 -0.98 2.04
N TRP A 67 7.18 -2.10 1.76
CA TRP A 67 7.77 -2.94 2.81
C TRP A 67 8.97 -2.25 3.44
N ILE A 68 9.76 -1.52 2.67
CA ILE A 68 10.85 -0.73 3.23
C ILE A 68 10.28 0.29 4.21
N ALA A 69 9.19 0.95 3.84
CA ALA A 69 8.58 1.93 4.72
C ALA A 69 8.07 1.29 6.01
N HIS A 70 7.40 0.15 5.90
CA HIS A 70 6.87 -0.50 7.09
C HIS A 70 7.97 -1.02 8.02
N PHE A 71 8.97 -1.70 7.46
CA PHE A 71 9.97 -2.31 8.32
C PHE A 71 10.99 -1.31 8.87
N PHE A 72 11.30 -0.26 8.12
CA PHE A 72 12.37 0.64 8.52
C PHE A 72 11.90 2.01 9.05
N ILE A 73 10.73 2.45 8.66
CA ILE A 73 10.22 3.75 9.10
C ILE A 73 9.13 3.59 10.15
N GLU A 74 8.08 2.84 9.82
CA GLU A 74 6.98 2.63 10.78
C GLU A 74 7.33 1.60 11.84
N LYS A 75 8.23 0.68 11.51
CA LYS A 75 8.61 -0.41 12.40
C LYS A 75 7.44 -1.31 12.73
N ASN A 76 6.63 -1.62 11.72
CA ASN A 76 5.50 -2.50 11.87
C ASN A 76 5.45 -3.47 10.68
N LYS A 77 4.48 -4.37 10.70
CA LYS A 77 4.29 -5.31 9.59
C LYS A 77 3.35 -4.71 8.57
N PRO A 78 3.62 -4.94 7.28
CA PRO A 78 2.65 -4.51 6.26
C PRO A 78 1.30 -5.17 6.49
N ALA A 79 0.23 -4.39 6.34
CA ALA A 79 -1.13 -4.91 6.49
C ALA A 79 -1.43 -6.00 5.45
N THR A 80 -0.70 -6.03 4.35
CA THR A 80 -0.82 -7.06 3.34
C THR A 80 -0.68 -8.47 3.91
N PHE A 81 0.11 -8.63 4.96
CA PHE A 81 0.32 -9.95 5.56
C PHE A 81 -0.95 -10.52 6.17
N THR A 82 -1.87 -9.67 6.60
CA THR A 82 -3.11 -10.11 7.22
C THR A 82 -4.33 -9.85 6.34
N TYR A 83 -4.30 -8.76 5.59
CA TYR A 83 -5.43 -8.34 4.74
C TYR A 83 -4.93 -8.01 3.34
N PRO A 84 -4.53 -9.02 2.54
CA PRO A 84 -3.93 -8.74 1.24
C PRO A 84 -4.87 -8.00 0.29
N PHE A 85 -6.15 -8.33 0.31
CA PHE A 85 -7.12 -7.73 -0.58
C PHE A 85 -7.43 -6.30 -0.18
N TYR A 86 -7.77 -6.10 1.09
CA TYR A 86 -8.09 -4.77 1.59
C TYR A 86 -6.86 -3.86 1.50
N SER A 87 -5.65 -4.41 1.72
CA SER A 87 -4.44 -3.59 1.62
C SER A 87 -4.20 -3.13 0.20
N PHE A 88 -4.46 -3.99 -0.77
CA PHE A 88 -4.30 -3.61 -2.18
C PHE A 88 -5.24 -2.45 -2.51
N ILE A 89 -6.50 -2.55 -2.09
CA ILE A 89 -7.47 -1.47 -2.30
C ILE A 89 -7.03 -0.22 -1.55
N GLY A 90 -6.58 -0.39 -0.31
CA GLY A 90 -6.13 0.73 0.52
C GLY A 90 -4.95 1.46 -0.07
N ASP A 91 -3.99 0.71 -0.65
CA ASP A 91 -2.82 1.32 -1.28
C ASP A 91 -3.24 2.30 -2.37
N HIS A 92 -4.21 1.92 -3.18
CA HIS A 92 -4.65 2.77 -4.27
C HIS A 92 -5.56 3.90 -3.79
N LYS A 93 -6.38 3.65 -2.77
CA LYS A 93 -7.20 4.70 -2.19
C LYS A 93 -6.30 5.77 -1.56
N MET A 94 -5.29 5.36 -0.81
CA MET A 94 -4.36 6.30 -0.20
C MET A 94 -3.60 7.09 -1.27
N PHE A 95 -3.22 6.43 -2.36
CA PHE A 95 -2.54 7.08 -3.47
C PHE A 95 -3.40 8.22 -4.05
N VAL A 96 -4.67 7.94 -4.30
CA VAL A 96 -5.59 8.95 -4.82
C VAL A 96 -5.77 10.07 -3.80
N GLU A 97 -5.89 9.72 -2.53
CA GLU A 97 -6.07 10.73 -1.49
C GLU A 97 -4.84 11.63 -1.35
N ILE A 98 -3.65 11.08 -1.56
CA ILE A 98 -2.44 11.89 -1.57
C ILE A 98 -2.47 12.87 -2.75
N LEU A 99 -2.89 12.40 -3.93
CA LEU A 99 -3.03 13.27 -5.09
C LEU A 99 -4.03 14.40 -4.82
N MET A 100 -5.04 14.13 -4.03
CA MET A 100 -6.06 15.12 -3.69
C MET A 100 -5.65 16.03 -2.54
N GLY A 101 -4.46 15.83 -2.01
CA GLY A 101 -3.96 16.68 -0.92
C GLY A 101 -4.50 16.33 0.45
N LYS A 102 -5.06 15.13 0.61
CA LYS A 102 -5.65 14.74 1.90
C LYS A 102 -4.63 14.21 2.91
N HIS A 103 -3.43 13.91 2.46
CA HIS A 103 -2.38 13.40 3.34
C HIS A 103 -1.09 14.15 3.11
N LYS A 104 -0.38 14.40 4.20
CA LYS A 104 0.92 15.05 4.13
C LYS A 104 1.98 14.00 3.83
N ILE A 105 2.85 14.27 2.88
CA ILE A 105 3.92 13.33 2.53
C ILE A 105 5.32 13.94 2.70
N PHE A 106 5.39 15.17 3.16
CA PHE A 106 6.66 15.82 3.44
C PHE A 106 6.76 16.29 4.88
#